data_2c1a06fbc8bc97841afe189e8fcf4d3f
#
_entry.id   2c1a06fbc8bc97841afe189e8fcf4d3f
#
_cell.length_a   1.000
_cell.length_b   1.000
_cell.length_c   1.000
_cell.angle_alpha   90.00
_cell.angle_beta   90.00
_cell.angle_gamma   90.00
#
_symmetry.space_group_name_H-M   'P 1'
#
loop_
_entity.id
_entity.type
_entity.pdbx_description
1 polymer ?
#
loop_
_entity_poly.entity_id
_entity_poly.type
_entity_poly.pdbx_seq_one_letter_code
_entity_poly.pdbx_strand_id
1 'polypeptide(L)'
;MSKKNKDEQKIKKSACSQDHQHPDHKADLHRLKRINGQVEGIGRMIVENRYCPDILVQTRAVMSAIRSLEASLLERHLNHCVRSAFESEDENESKAKVSELVDIFRSRMPK
;
A
#
# COMPACT_ATOMS: atom_id res chain seq x y z
N MET A 1 1.30 -12.27 24.54
CA MET A 1 1.13 -12.65 23.16
C MET A 1 0.16 -11.78 22.36
N SER A 2 -0.69 -11.03 23.00
CA SER A 2 -1.72 -10.25 22.30
C SER A 2 -1.45 -8.75 22.27
N LYS A 3 -0.30 -8.30 22.75
CA LYS A 3 0.00 -6.86 22.80
C LYS A 3 0.25 -6.19 21.45
N LYS A 4 0.59 -6.98 20.42
CA LYS A 4 0.82 -6.45 19.08
C LYS A 4 -0.47 -6.11 18.34
N ASN A 5 -1.58 -6.70 18.74
CA ASN A 5 -2.84 -6.54 18.01
C ASN A 5 -3.56 -5.23 18.27
N LYS A 6 -3.29 -4.61 19.41
CA LYS A 6 -4.00 -3.36 19.75
C LYS A 6 -3.50 -2.15 18.96
N ASP A 7 -2.20 -2.09 18.74
CA ASP A 7 -1.62 -0.97 17.99
C ASP A 7 -1.89 -1.07 16.50
N GLU A 8 -1.87 -2.30 15.96
CA GLU A 8 -2.23 -2.54 14.57
C GLU A 8 -3.69 -2.21 14.29
N GLN A 9 -4.57 -2.54 15.22
CA GLN A 9 -5.98 -2.20 15.07
C GLN A 9 -6.23 -0.70 15.14
N LYS A 10 -5.43 0.02 15.91
CA LYS A 10 -5.55 1.46 16.02
C LYS A 10 -5.14 2.18 14.73
N ILE A 11 -4.11 1.68 14.07
CA ILE A 11 -3.64 2.21 12.79
C ILE A 11 -4.67 1.94 11.69
N LYS A 12 -5.29 0.77 11.69
CA LYS A 12 -6.32 0.41 10.72
C LYS A 12 -7.59 1.24 10.84
N LYS A 13 -7.91 1.69 12.04
CA LYS A 13 -9.12 2.47 12.27
C LYS A 13 -9.00 3.92 11.82
N SER A 14 -7.80 4.44 11.63
CA SER A 14 -7.61 5.82 11.22
C SER A 14 -7.71 6.04 9.72
N ALA A 15 -7.57 4.99 8.91
CA ALA A 15 -7.52 5.10 7.45
C ALA A 15 -8.89 5.16 6.79
N CYS A 16 -9.89 4.45 7.32
CA CYS A 16 -11.27 4.50 6.86
C CYS A 16 -12.18 4.60 8.06
N SER A 17 -13.30 5.31 7.95
CA SER A 17 -14.21 5.41 9.06
C SER A 17 -14.74 4.03 9.45
N GLN A 18 -15.03 3.87 10.73
CA GLN A 18 -15.33 2.56 11.33
C GLN A 18 -16.54 1.86 10.75
N ASP A 19 -17.43 2.62 10.17
CA ASP A 19 -18.70 2.10 9.64
C ASP A 19 -18.58 1.62 8.20
N HIS A 20 -17.43 1.84 7.58
CA HIS A 20 -17.23 1.44 6.19
C HIS A 20 -16.38 0.18 6.13
N GLN A 21 -16.83 -0.76 5.35
CA GLN A 21 -16.03 -1.94 5.07
C GLN A 21 -14.79 -1.52 4.29
N HIS A 22 -13.66 -2.02 4.72
CA HIS A 22 -12.43 -1.82 3.98
C HIS A 22 -12.50 -2.61 2.67
N PRO A 23 -11.94 -2.10 1.59
CA PRO A 23 -11.88 -2.88 0.36
C PRO A 23 -11.06 -4.15 0.58
N ASP A 24 -11.41 -5.18 -0.16
CA ASP A 24 -10.70 -6.46 -0.10
C ASP A 24 -9.48 -6.41 -1.02
N HIS A 25 -8.30 -6.44 -0.44
CA HIS A 25 -7.04 -6.37 -1.17
C HIS A 25 -6.44 -7.74 -1.47
N LYS A 26 -7.20 -8.83 -1.31
CA LYS A 26 -6.68 -10.18 -1.49
C LYS A 26 -6.08 -10.44 -2.87
N ALA A 27 -6.62 -9.78 -3.89
CA ALA A 27 -6.09 -9.92 -5.23
C ALA A 27 -4.61 -9.50 -5.32
N ASP A 28 -4.18 -8.60 -4.45
CA ASP A 28 -2.81 -8.12 -4.44
C ASP A 28 -1.85 -9.01 -3.64
N LEU A 29 -2.36 -9.98 -2.90
CA LEU A 29 -1.51 -10.93 -2.16
C LEU A 29 -0.63 -11.74 -3.11
N HIS A 30 -1.15 -12.12 -4.26
CA HIS A 30 -0.39 -12.85 -5.26
C HIS A 30 0.80 -12.02 -5.76
N ARG A 31 0.53 -10.76 -6.04
CA ARG A 31 1.57 -9.82 -6.46
C ARG A 31 2.61 -9.61 -5.37
N LEU A 32 2.16 -9.49 -4.12
CA LEU A 32 3.06 -9.33 -2.99
C LEU A 32 3.96 -10.55 -2.80
N LYS A 33 3.44 -11.74 -2.99
CA LYS A 33 4.23 -12.97 -2.93
C LYS A 33 5.33 -12.99 -4.00
N ARG A 34 5.01 -12.52 -5.20
CA ARG A 34 5.99 -12.42 -6.27
C ARG A 34 7.10 -11.43 -5.91
N ILE A 35 6.72 -10.28 -5.37
CA ILE A 35 7.67 -9.27 -4.90
C ILE A 35 8.58 -9.86 -3.82
N ASN A 36 8.01 -10.62 -2.89
CA ASN A 36 8.76 -11.26 -1.83
C ASN A 36 9.82 -12.22 -2.40
N GLY A 37 9.44 -13.01 -3.40
CA GLY A 37 10.37 -13.89 -4.09
C GLY A 37 11.50 -13.12 -4.78
N GLN A 38 11.18 -11.99 -5.38
CA GLN A 38 12.18 -11.13 -6.02
C GLN A 38 13.17 -10.55 -5.00
N VAL A 39 12.67 -10.14 -3.84
CA VAL A 39 13.53 -9.63 -2.75
C VAL A 39 14.47 -10.72 -2.26
N GLU A 40 13.97 -11.93 -2.08
CA GLU A 40 14.81 -13.07 -1.69
C GLU A 40 15.89 -13.37 -2.74
N GLY A 41 15.51 -13.25 -4.02
CA GLY A 41 16.46 -13.39 -5.11
C GLY A 41 17.58 -12.38 -5.05
N ILE A 42 17.28 -11.13 -4.73
CA ILE A 42 18.29 -10.09 -4.54
C ILE A 42 19.24 -10.47 -3.40
N GLY A 43 18.69 -10.99 -2.30
CA GLY A 43 19.51 -11.46 -1.19
C GLY A 43 20.52 -12.53 -1.63
N ARG A 44 20.09 -13.50 -2.43
CA ARG A 44 20.97 -14.52 -2.96
C ARG A 44 22.05 -13.93 -3.87
N MET A 45 21.69 -12.97 -4.71
CA MET A 45 22.66 -12.29 -5.57
C MET A 45 23.75 -11.59 -4.78
N ILE A 46 23.38 -10.97 -3.66
CA ILE A 46 24.33 -10.30 -2.79
C ILE A 46 25.27 -11.31 -2.14
N VAL A 47 24.73 -12.41 -1.64
CA VAL A 47 25.53 -13.47 -1.02
C VAL A 47 26.49 -14.10 -2.04
N GLU A 48 26.06 -14.26 -3.27
CA GLU A 48 26.87 -14.85 -4.34
C GLU A 48 27.84 -13.85 -4.98
N ASN A 49 27.87 -12.63 -4.51
CA ASN A 49 28.72 -11.55 -5.07
C ASN A 49 28.49 -11.34 -6.57
N ARG A 50 27.21 -11.32 -6.97
CA ARG A 50 26.84 -11.07 -8.36
C ARG A 50 27.24 -9.66 -8.75
N TYR A 51 27.33 -9.45 -10.07
CA TYR A 51 27.71 -8.17 -10.63
C TYR A 51 26.77 -7.07 -10.17
N CYS A 52 27.33 -5.99 -9.62
CA CYS A 52 26.57 -4.92 -8.99
C CYS A 52 25.44 -4.32 -9.85
N PRO A 53 25.71 -3.98 -11.14
CA PRO A 53 24.64 -3.48 -11.99
C PRO A 53 23.47 -4.45 -12.18
N ASP A 54 23.75 -5.76 -12.18
CA ASP A 54 22.67 -6.75 -12.28
C ASP A 54 21.77 -6.74 -11.06
N ILE A 55 22.37 -6.55 -9.88
CA ILE A 55 21.63 -6.44 -8.63
C ILE A 55 20.76 -5.17 -8.65
N LEU A 56 21.32 -4.07 -9.14
CA LEU A 56 20.59 -2.80 -9.23
C LEU A 56 19.39 -2.90 -10.18
N VAL A 57 19.53 -3.63 -11.28
CA VAL A 57 18.40 -3.87 -12.19
C VAL A 57 17.28 -4.59 -11.45
N GLN A 58 17.61 -5.56 -10.62
CA GLN A 58 16.61 -6.31 -9.85
C GLN A 58 15.96 -5.43 -8.78
N THR A 59 16.73 -4.56 -8.11
CA THR A 59 16.14 -3.64 -7.13
C THR A 59 15.16 -2.68 -7.79
N ARG A 60 15.47 -2.18 -8.97
CA ARG A 60 14.55 -1.32 -9.71
C ARG A 60 13.27 -2.04 -10.11
N ALA A 61 13.39 -3.30 -10.50
CA ALA A 61 12.22 -4.10 -10.84
C ALA A 61 11.31 -4.28 -9.62
N VAL A 62 11.89 -4.52 -8.45
CA VAL A 62 11.13 -4.63 -7.20
C VAL A 62 10.44 -3.32 -6.87
N MET A 63 11.15 -2.20 -6.99
CA MET A 63 10.57 -0.89 -6.74
C MET A 63 9.39 -0.61 -7.66
N SER A 64 9.51 -0.94 -8.93
CA SER A 64 8.44 -0.77 -9.90
C SER A 64 7.23 -1.65 -9.54
N ALA A 65 7.47 -2.88 -9.12
CA ALA A 65 6.41 -3.79 -8.72
C ALA A 65 5.68 -3.28 -7.47
N ILE A 66 6.43 -2.72 -6.53
CA ILE A 66 5.84 -2.13 -5.31
C ILE A 66 4.99 -0.91 -5.68
N ARG A 67 5.44 -0.09 -6.60
CA ARG A 67 4.66 1.06 -7.06
C ARG A 67 3.35 0.62 -7.71
N SER A 68 3.39 -0.45 -8.50
CA SER A 68 2.19 -1.00 -9.10
C SER A 68 1.22 -1.53 -8.05
N LEU A 69 1.75 -2.20 -7.03
CA LEU A 69 0.96 -2.66 -5.90
C LEU A 69 0.30 -1.49 -5.18
N GLU A 70 1.06 -0.45 -4.91
CA GLU A 70 0.56 0.75 -4.24
C GLU A 70 -0.54 1.42 -5.06
N ALA A 71 -0.35 1.53 -6.37
CA ALA A 71 -1.36 2.11 -7.26
C ALA A 71 -2.65 1.30 -7.24
N SER A 72 -2.54 -0.02 -7.22
CA SER A 72 -3.70 -0.91 -7.14
C SER A 72 -4.46 -0.74 -5.82
N LEU A 73 -3.73 -0.67 -4.71
CA LEU A 73 -4.32 -0.44 -3.41
C LEU A 73 -5.03 0.90 -3.33
N LEU A 74 -4.39 1.94 -3.85
CA LEU A 74 -4.93 3.30 -3.85
C LEU A 74 -6.18 3.40 -4.71
N GLU A 75 -6.15 2.80 -5.90
CA GLU A 75 -7.31 2.79 -6.78
C GLU A 75 -8.51 2.12 -6.13
N ARG A 76 -8.27 1.00 -5.47
CA ARG A 76 -9.34 0.26 -4.78
C ARG A 76 -9.87 1.08 -3.60
N HIS A 77 -8.99 1.76 -2.88
CA HIS A 77 -9.39 2.65 -1.79
C HIS A 77 -10.27 3.80 -2.32
N LEU A 78 -9.87 4.42 -3.43
CA LEU A 78 -10.65 5.47 -4.07
C LEU A 78 -12.05 4.99 -4.45
N ASN A 79 -12.13 3.84 -5.09
CA ASN A 79 -13.41 3.32 -5.56
C ASN A 79 -14.34 2.90 -4.43
N HIS A 80 -13.76 2.48 -3.30
CA HIS A 80 -14.57 1.96 -2.20
C HIS A 80 -14.83 3.01 -1.12
N CYS A 81 -13.78 3.55 -0.54
CA CYS A 81 -13.91 4.42 0.63
C CYS A 81 -14.39 5.83 0.28
N VAL A 82 -13.85 6.40 -0.78
CA VAL A 82 -14.22 7.76 -1.20
C VAL A 82 -15.63 7.77 -1.75
N ARG A 83 -15.98 6.76 -2.54
CA ARG A 83 -17.34 6.61 -3.06
C ARG A 83 -18.35 6.51 -1.92
N SER A 84 -18.07 5.72 -0.90
CA SER A 84 -18.92 5.61 0.29
C SER A 84 -19.11 6.95 0.97
N ALA A 85 -18.06 7.73 1.09
CA ALA A 85 -18.11 9.04 1.73
C ALA A 85 -19.00 9.99 0.94
N PHE A 86 -18.91 9.99 -0.39
CA PHE A 86 -19.76 10.84 -1.23
C PHE A 86 -21.23 10.41 -1.20
N GLU A 87 -21.48 9.12 -1.10
CA GLU A 87 -22.83 8.59 -1.01
C GLU A 87 -23.50 8.89 0.33
N SER A 88 -22.73 9.16 1.37
CA SER A 88 -23.26 9.45 2.70
C SER A 88 -23.89 10.83 2.85
N GLU A 89 -23.78 11.69 1.86
CA GLU A 89 -24.25 13.08 1.87
C GLU A 89 -23.57 13.98 2.91
N ASP A 90 -22.59 13.48 3.62
CA ASP A 90 -21.85 14.27 4.59
C ASP A 90 -20.65 14.92 3.91
N GLU A 91 -20.74 16.25 3.71
CA GLU A 91 -19.65 17.00 3.08
C GLU A 91 -18.35 16.94 3.89
N ASN A 92 -18.45 16.93 5.20
CA ASN A 92 -17.28 16.87 6.07
C ASN A 92 -16.55 15.54 5.90
N GLU A 93 -17.29 14.46 5.78
CA GLU A 93 -16.72 13.14 5.55
C GLU A 93 -16.04 13.06 4.19
N SER A 94 -16.68 13.60 3.16
CA SER A 94 -16.08 13.65 1.81
C SER A 94 -14.79 14.45 1.80
N LYS A 95 -14.79 15.62 2.45
CA LYS A 95 -13.60 16.46 2.54
C LYS A 95 -12.48 15.76 3.31
N ALA A 96 -12.82 15.05 4.38
CA ALA A 96 -11.84 14.31 5.17
C ALA A 96 -11.18 13.22 4.34
N LYS A 97 -11.95 12.49 3.53
CA LYS A 97 -11.42 11.43 2.68
C LYS A 97 -10.52 11.98 1.58
N VAL A 98 -10.91 13.08 0.97
CA VAL A 98 -10.08 13.74 -0.04
C VAL A 98 -8.78 14.23 0.59
N SER A 99 -8.85 14.82 1.78
CA SER A 99 -7.68 15.29 2.50
C SER A 99 -6.71 14.15 2.82
N GLU A 100 -7.21 13.00 3.26
CA GLU A 100 -6.39 11.81 3.49
C GLU A 100 -5.61 11.40 2.24
N LEU A 101 -6.31 11.37 1.11
CA LEU A 101 -5.68 11.00 -0.17
C LEU A 101 -4.59 11.97 -0.58
N VAL A 102 -4.86 13.26 -0.42
CA VAL A 102 -3.86 14.29 -0.73
C VAL A 102 -2.62 14.10 0.14
N ASP A 103 -2.81 13.81 1.42
CA ASP A 103 -1.69 13.59 2.35
C ASP A 103 -0.87 12.36 1.96
N ILE A 104 -1.55 11.29 1.55
CA ILE A 104 -0.86 10.07 1.09
C ILE A 104 -0.01 10.38 -0.14
N PHE A 105 -0.55 11.10 -1.11
CA PHE A 105 0.18 11.48 -2.31
C PHE A 105 1.38 12.37 -1.99
N ARG A 106 1.21 13.33 -1.10
CA ARG A 106 2.30 14.21 -0.71
C ARG A 106 3.45 13.47 -0.06
N SER A 107 3.15 12.48 0.78
CA SER A 107 4.18 11.70 1.45
C SER A 107 4.97 10.82 0.48
N ARG A 108 4.38 10.48 -0.67
CA ARG A 108 5.03 9.68 -1.71
C ARG A 108 5.98 10.47 -2.58
N MET A 109 5.72 11.76 -2.75
CA MET A 109 6.51 12.55 -3.69
C MET A 109 7.92 12.77 -3.18
N PRO A 110 8.93 12.43 -3.97
CA PRO A 110 10.31 12.79 -3.62
C PRO A 110 10.44 14.30 -3.64
N LYS A 111 11.12 14.81 -2.64
CA LYS A 111 11.39 16.25 -2.57
C LYS A 111 12.47 16.67 -3.54
#